data_6784de3efdba53816c053d16a3fac0c7
#
_entry.id   6784de3efdba53816c053d16a3fac0c7
#
_cell.length_a   1.000
_cell.length_b   1.000
_cell.length_c   1.000
_cell.angle_alpha   90.00
_cell.angle_beta   90.00
_cell.angle_gamma   90.00
#
_symmetry.space_group_name_H-M   'P 1'
#
loop_
_entity.id
_entity.type
_entity.pdbx_description
1 polymer ?
#
loop_
_entity_poly.entity_id
_entity_poly.type
_entity_poly.pdbx_seq_one_letter_code
_entity_poly.pdbx_strand_id
1 'polypeptide(L)'
;MQQLTNDHVLKIMESYGNDPQQLIAVLLDIQAASGKNYVDQRWAELASAVLNIPLSKIYDILTFYSMFSTEPRGEYVIEICQSTPCHFTKAEEVLHWFESAAGIKTGETSPDGKISLLRTSCIGACDIGPAVKIGDHVFGNLTKEKVTAIVKCCREEKSQSMVYGELQALCQN
;
A
#
# COMPACT_ATOMS: atom_id res chain seq x y z
N MET A 1 -15.48 2.17 9.97
CA MET A 1 -14.04 2.48 10.08
C MET A 1 -13.89 3.59 11.11
N GLN A 2 -13.17 3.35 12.21
CA GLN A 2 -12.88 4.42 13.17
C GLN A 2 -11.89 5.40 12.53
N GLN A 3 -12.23 6.68 12.50
CA GLN A 3 -11.29 7.70 12.07
C GLN A 3 -10.10 7.73 13.06
N LEU A 4 -8.89 7.74 12.52
CA LEU A 4 -7.68 7.90 13.33
C LEU A 4 -7.76 9.24 14.09
N THR A 5 -7.63 9.17 15.42
CA THR A 5 -7.69 10.34 16.31
C THR A 5 -6.29 10.78 16.74
N ASN A 6 -6.14 12.04 17.15
CA ASN A 6 -4.88 12.54 17.69
C ASN A 6 -4.36 11.70 18.86
N ASP A 7 -5.27 11.26 19.75
CA ASP A 7 -4.89 10.41 20.91
C ASP A 7 -4.30 9.06 20.45
N HIS A 8 -4.81 8.50 19.37
CA HIS A 8 -4.26 7.25 18.81
C HIS A 8 -2.87 7.49 18.20
N VAL A 9 -2.68 8.58 17.48
CA VAL A 9 -1.37 8.95 16.91
C VAL A 9 -0.35 9.21 18.03
N LEU A 10 -0.75 9.88 19.12
CA LEU A 10 0.10 10.07 20.29
C LEU A 10 0.52 8.73 20.92
N LYS A 11 -0.40 7.78 21.10
CA LYS A 11 -0.08 6.44 21.60
C LYS A 11 0.88 5.67 20.70
N ILE A 12 0.75 5.80 19.38
CA ILE A 12 1.71 5.22 18.44
C ILE A 12 3.11 5.81 18.74
N MET A 13 3.25 7.12 18.81
CA MET A 13 4.55 7.75 19.10
C MET A 13 5.10 7.37 20.48
N GLU A 14 4.25 7.31 21.52
CA GLU A 14 4.63 6.87 22.86
C GLU A 14 5.15 5.43 22.87
N SER A 15 4.58 4.52 22.06
CA SER A 15 5.04 3.13 21.96
C SER A 15 6.47 3.01 21.42
N TYR A 16 6.94 4.01 20.69
CA TYR A 16 8.31 4.16 20.20
C TYR A 16 9.17 5.07 21.13
N GLY A 17 8.67 5.39 22.32
CA GLY A 17 9.36 6.23 23.30
C GLY A 17 9.53 7.69 22.86
N ASN A 18 8.74 8.17 21.90
CA ASN A 18 8.88 9.49 21.26
C ASN A 18 10.30 9.73 20.70
N ASP A 19 10.97 8.66 20.25
CA ASP A 19 12.34 8.73 19.72
C ASP A 19 12.31 9.25 18.27
N PRO A 20 12.98 10.40 18.00
CA PRO A 20 13.11 10.93 16.63
C PRO A 20 13.77 9.96 15.64
N GLN A 21 14.59 9.02 16.10
CA GLN A 21 15.25 8.02 15.25
C GLN A 21 14.27 6.97 14.73
N GLN A 22 13.13 6.80 15.38
CA GLN A 22 12.06 5.88 14.97
C GLN A 22 11.03 6.51 14.02
N LEU A 23 11.31 7.71 13.48
CA LEU A 23 10.35 8.48 12.67
C LEU A 23 9.73 7.64 11.53
N ILE A 24 10.52 6.85 10.81
CA ILE A 24 10.01 6.03 9.68
C ILE A 24 9.01 4.99 10.19
N ALA A 25 9.33 4.28 11.27
CA ALA A 25 8.43 3.28 11.85
C ALA A 25 7.14 3.92 12.38
N VAL A 26 7.25 5.05 13.08
CA VAL A 26 6.10 5.84 13.55
C VAL A 26 5.19 6.26 12.40
N LEU A 27 5.76 6.78 11.29
CA LEU A 27 4.98 7.21 10.13
C LEU A 27 4.31 6.03 9.41
N LEU A 28 4.95 4.84 9.35
CA LEU A 28 4.35 3.63 8.80
C LEU A 28 3.13 3.18 9.62
N ASP A 29 3.25 3.18 10.94
CA ASP A 29 2.13 2.81 11.82
C ASP A 29 0.98 3.82 11.76
N ILE A 30 1.29 5.12 11.68
CA ILE A 30 0.28 6.17 11.45
C ILE A 30 -0.42 5.94 10.10
N GLN A 31 0.34 5.66 9.03
CA GLN A 31 -0.21 5.37 7.71
C GLN A 31 -1.13 4.14 7.73
N ALA A 32 -0.70 3.05 8.36
CA ALA A 32 -1.50 1.84 8.50
C ALA A 32 -2.78 2.08 9.30
N ALA A 33 -2.67 2.82 10.40
CA ALA A 33 -3.81 3.17 11.26
C ALA A 33 -4.80 4.15 10.60
N SER A 34 -4.41 4.86 9.54
CA SER A 34 -5.27 5.82 8.83
C SER A 34 -6.49 5.18 8.16
N GLY A 35 -6.43 3.88 7.88
CA GLY A 35 -7.45 3.13 7.14
C GLY A 35 -7.57 3.51 5.65
N LYS A 36 -6.74 4.45 5.18
CA LYS A 36 -6.64 4.90 3.79
C LYS A 36 -5.21 4.95 3.27
N ASN A 37 -4.30 4.26 3.95
CA ASN A 37 -2.90 4.08 3.55
C ASN A 37 -2.18 5.38 3.18
N TYR A 38 -2.36 6.45 3.99
CA TYR A 38 -1.69 7.74 3.80
C TYR A 38 -1.41 8.42 5.14
N VAL A 39 -0.49 9.37 5.14
CA VAL A 39 -0.20 10.26 6.28
C VAL A 39 -0.81 11.63 6.00
N ASP A 40 -1.84 12.00 6.75
CA ASP A 40 -2.49 13.31 6.68
C ASP A 40 -1.53 14.41 7.19
N GLN A 41 -1.61 15.61 6.62
CA GLN A 41 -0.78 16.75 7.01
C GLN A 41 -0.84 17.03 8.52
N ARG A 42 -2.04 17.00 9.12
CA ARG A 42 -2.23 17.24 10.56
C ARG A 42 -1.46 16.24 11.44
N TRP A 43 -1.30 15.00 11.01
CA TRP A 43 -0.53 13.99 11.73
C TRP A 43 0.97 14.16 11.54
N ALA A 44 1.38 14.62 10.36
CA ALA A 44 2.77 15.04 10.12
C ALA A 44 3.15 16.24 11.00
N GLU A 45 2.26 17.22 11.15
CA GLU A 45 2.42 18.37 12.05
C GLU A 45 2.47 17.94 13.51
N LEU A 46 1.60 17.02 13.95
CA LEU A 46 1.60 16.47 15.30
C LEU A 46 2.91 15.70 15.57
N ALA A 47 3.36 14.87 14.63
CA ALA A 47 4.63 14.15 14.76
C ALA A 47 5.83 15.13 14.81
N SER A 48 5.81 16.19 14.03
CA SER A 48 6.81 17.26 14.07
C SER A 48 6.91 17.88 15.46
N ALA A 49 5.78 18.22 16.07
CA ALA A 49 5.72 18.84 17.38
C ALA A 49 6.19 17.89 18.51
N VAL A 50 5.73 16.65 18.50
CA VAL A 50 6.03 15.67 19.56
C VAL A 50 7.47 15.16 19.47
N LEU A 51 7.94 14.84 18.27
CA LEU A 51 9.29 14.32 18.05
C LEU A 51 10.36 15.41 17.95
N ASN A 52 9.96 16.70 18.02
CA ASN A 52 10.84 17.85 17.84
C ASN A 52 11.69 17.78 16.55
N ILE A 53 11.04 17.36 15.44
CA ILE A 53 11.65 17.25 14.10
C ILE A 53 11.03 18.33 13.20
N PRO A 54 11.82 19.07 12.40
CA PRO A 54 11.27 20.02 11.44
C PRO A 54 10.26 19.34 10.49
N LEU A 55 9.12 19.98 10.27
CA LEU A 55 8.06 19.45 9.37
C LEU A 55 8.58 19.19 7.95
N SER A 56 9.51 20.03 7.46
CA SER A 56 10.18 19.83 6.17
C SER A 56 10.88 18.46 6.07
N LYS A 57 11.56 18.04 7.15
CA LYS A 57 12.23 16.73 7.19
C LYS A 57 11.21 15.57 7.14
N ILE A 58 10.06 15.73 7.76
CA ILE A 58 8.98 14.73 7.67
C ILE A 58 8.46 14.66 6.24
N TYR A 59 8.22 15.79 5.58
CA TYR A 59 7.81 15.84 4.17
C TYR A 59 8.86 15.26 3.22
N ASP A 60 10.13 15.52 3.46
CA ASP A 60 11.22 14.91 2.69
C ASP A 60 11.15 13.38 2.75
N ILE A 61 10.89 12.80 3.92
CA ILE A 61 10.73 11.36 4.09
C ILE A 61 9.47 10.84 3.38
N LEU A 62 8.33 11.50 3.60
CA LEU A 62 7.05 11.09 3.01
C LEU A 62 7.05 11.13 1.47
N THR A 63 7.83 12.04 0.88
CA THR A 63 7.91 12.19 -0.58
C THR A 63 9.06 11.40 -1.20
N PHE A 64 10.11 11.11 -0.44
CA PHE A 64 11.26 10.33 -0.92
C PHE A 64 10.98 8.83 -0.97
N TYR A 65 10.38 8.27 0.07
CA TYR A 65 10.14 6.84 0.15
C TYR A 65 8.80 6.46 -0.50
N SER A 66 8.83 5.59 -1.51
CA SER A 66 7.66 5.15 -2.29
C SER A 66 6.59 4.41 -1.45
N MET A 67 6.98 3.88 -0.28
CA MET A 67 6.04 3.22 0.63
C MET A 67 5.08 4.17 1.34
N PHE A 68 5.38 5.47 1.35
CA PHE A 68 4.50 6.47 1.93
C PHE A 68 3.55 7.07 0.90
N SER A 69 2.47 7.65 1.39
CA SER A 69 1.55 8.49 0.64
C SER A 69 1.09 9.68 1.47
N THR A 70 1.03 10.83 0.85
CA THR A 70 0.43 12.06 1.41
C THR A 70 -1.03 12.22 1.00
N GLU A 71 -1.51 11.37 0.09
CA GLU A 71 -2.88 11.38 -0.40
C GLU A 71 -3.57 10.04 -0.09
N PRO A 72 -4.89 10.07 0.18
CA PRO A 72 -5.66 8.86 0.46
C PRO A 72 -5.54 7.82 -0.66
N ARG A 73 -5.21 6.59 -0.29
CA ARG A 73 -5.24 5.41 -1.16
C ARG A 73 -6.39 4.48 -0.79
N GLY A 74 -6.63 3.49 -1.64
CA GLY A 74 -7.60 2.44 -1.37
C GLY A 74 -7.19 1.54 -0.21
N GLU A 75 -8.15 0.77 0.29
CA GLU A 75 -7.92 -0.23 1.33
C GLU A 75 -6.88 -1.27 0.91
N TYR A 76 -6.90 -1.65 -0.38
CA TYR A 76 -5.92 -2.54 -1.01
C TYR A 76 -5.09 -1.76 -2.03
N VAL A 77 -3.83 -1.55 -1.72
CA VAL A 77 -2.87 -0.94 -2.65
C VAL A 77 -2.21 -2.06 -3.43
N ILE A 78 -2.48 -2.12 -4.73
CA ILE A 78 -1.93 -3.11 -5.65
C ILE A 78 -0.74 -2.47 -6.38
N GLU A 79 0.46 -2.93 -6.06
CA GLU A 79 1.72 -2.43 -6.58
C GLU A 79 2.29 -3.41 -7.60
N ILE A 80 2.33 -3.00 -8.88
CA ILE A 80 2.78 -3.84 -9.99
C ILE A 80 4.25 -3.53 -10.27
N CYS A 81 5.10 -4.55 -10.16
CA CYS A 81 6.52 -4.43 -10.42
C CYS A 81 6.79 -4.11 -11.90
N GLN A 82 7.54 -3.02 -12.15
CA GLN A 82 7.95 -2.59 -13.50
C GLN A 82 9.43 -2.81 -13.78
N SER A 83 10.14 -3.57 -12.95
CA SER A 83 11.56 -3.85 -13.14
C SER A 83 11.81 -4.69 -14.39
N THR A 84 12.99 -4.63 -14.95
CA THR A 84 13.37 -5.29 -16.20
C THR A 84 12.96 -6.76 -16.27
N PRO A 85 13.22 -7.63 -15.28
CA PRO A 85 12.78 -9.02 -15.34
C PRO A 85 11.25 -9.16 -15.46
N CYS A 86 10.48 -8.39 -14.68
CA CYS A 86 9.02 -8.42 -14.75
C CYS A 86 8.50 -7.86 -16.07
N HIS A 87 9.15 -6.84 -16.63
CA HIS A 87 8.80 -6.29 -17.93
C HIS A 87 8.92 -7.35 -19.03
N PHE A 88 10.02 -8.12 -19.06
CA PHE A 88 10.21 -9.22 -20.01
C PHE A 88 9.25 -10.40 -19.79
N THR A 89 8.74 -10.57 -18.57
CA THR A 89 7.73 -11.60 -18.22
C THR A 89 6.29 -11.07 -18.30
N LYS A 90 6.04 -10.01 -19.09
CA LYS A 90 4.71 -9.47 -19.42
C LYS A 90 4.02 -8.65 -18.29
N ALA A 91 4.77 -7.93 -17.48
CA ALA A 91 4.19 -7.06 -16.45
C ALA A 91 3.20 -6.03 -17.02
N GLU A 92 3.40 -5.54 -18.24
CA GLU A 92 2.46 -4.62 -18.91
C GLU A 92 1.11 -5.28 -19.22
N GLU A 93 1.10 -6.56 -19.62
CA GLU A 93 -0.16 -7.29 -19.81
C GLU A 93 -0.91 -7.45 -18.49
N VAL A 94 -0.18 -7.79 -17.40
CA VAL A 94 -0.76 -7.91 -16.06
C VAL A 94 -1.33 -6.56 -15.60
N LEU A 95 -0.62 -5.46 -15.84
CA LEU A 95 -1.11 -4.11 -15.54
C LEU A 95 -2.44 -3.84 -16.25
N HIS A 96 -2.53 -4.12 -17.57
CA HIS A 96 -3.77 -3.92 -18.32
C HIS A 96 -4.92 -4.81 -17.84
N TRP A 97 -4.63 -6.03 -17.37
CA TRP A 97 -5.65 -6.88 -16.75
C TRP A 97 -6.18 -6.29 -15.45
N PHE A 98 -5.30 -5.75 -14.61
CA PHE A 98 -5.73 -5.04 -13.39
C PHE A 98 -6.52 -3.78 -13.70
N GLU A 99 -6.06 -2.93 -14.62
CA GLU A 99 -6.80 -1.74 -15.05
C GLU A 99 -8.20 -2.09 -15.56
N SER A 100 -8.30 -3.12 -16.41
CA SER A 100 -9.58 -3.58 -16.95
C SER A 100 -10.50 -4.17 -15.89
N ALA A 101 -9.96 -4.99 -14.96
CA ALA A 101 -10.75 -5.63 -13.92
C ALA A 101 -11.19 -4.65 -12.83
N ALA A 102 -10.30 -3.71 -12.44
CA ALA A 102 -10.59 -2.70 -11.45
C ALA A 102 -11.37 -1.49 -11.99
N GLY A 103 -11.35 -1.27 -13.32
CA GLY A 103 -12.01 -0.13 -13.96
C GLY A 103 -11.37 1.22 -13.64
N ILE A 104 -10.07 1.23 -13.32
CA ILE A 104 -9.27 2.43 -13.01
C ILE A 104 -7.93 2.36 -13.73
N LYS A 105 -7.27 3.50 -13.88
CA LYS A 105 -5.92 3.58 -14.43
C LYS A 105 -4.87 3.49 -13.34
N THR A 106 -3.67 3.14 -13.75
CA THR A 106 -2.49 3.19 -12.87
C THR A 106 -2.30 4.60 -12.32
N GLY A 107 -2.08 4.71 -11.01
CA GLY A 107 -2.01 5.96 -10.27
C GLY A 107 -3.35 6.38 -9.65
N GLU A 108 -4.45 5.70 -9.97
CA GLU A 108 -5.78 6.04 -9.49
C GLU A 108 -6.24 5.13 -8.34
N THR A 109 -7.20 5.65 -7.59
CA THR A 109 -7.96 4.91 -6.57
C THR A 109 -9.39 4.72 -7.07
N SER A 110 -9.95 3.53 -6.90
CA SER A 110 -11.33 3.22 -7.30
C SER A 110 -12.33 4.09 -6.53
N PRO A 111 -13.46 4.49 -7.15
CA PRO A 111 -14.45 5.37 -6.53
C PRO A 111 -15.05 4.82 -5.23
N ASP A 112 -15.04 3.50 -5.06
CA ASP A 112 -15.46 2.81 -3.84
C ASP A 112 -14.42 2.87 -2.71
N GLY A 113 -13.21 3.42 -2.99
CA GLY A 113 -12.11 3.50 -2.03
C GLY A 113 -11.48 2.16 -1.68
N LYS A 114 -11.76 1.10 -2.43
CA LYS A 114 -11.27 -0.25 -2.13
C LYS A 114 -9.88 -0.51 -2.71
N ILE A 115 -9.62 -0.10 -3.94
CA ILE A 115 -8.42 -0.47 -4.69
C ILE A 115 -7.68 0.77 -5.17
N SER A 116 -6.37 0.80 -4.97
CA SER A 116 -5.44 1.70 -5.67
C SER A 116 -4.49 0.87 -6.53
N LEU A 117 -4.27 1.28 -7.77
CA LEU A 117 -3.31 0.67 -8.68
C LEU A 117 -2.07 1.54 -8.82
N LEU A 118 -0.91 0.98 -8.51
CA LEU A 118 0.36 1.68 -8.60
C LEU A 118 1.40 0.85 -9.34
N ARG A 119 2.38 1.53 -9.94
CA ARG A 119 3.62 0.91 -10.39
C ARG A 119 4.65 1.00 -9.26
N THR A 120 5.44 -0.05 -9.09
CA THR A 120 6.51 -0.06 -8.10
C THR A 120 7.83 -0.52 -8.73
N SER A 121 8.93 -0.17 -8.07
CA SER A 121 10.26 -0.69 -8.38
C SER A 121 10.35 -2.19 -8.07
N CYS A 122 11.53 -2.79 -8.23
CA CYS A 122 11.73 -4.21 -7.99
C CYS A 122 11.38 -4.61 -6.55
N ILE A 123 10.48 -5.58 -6.41
CA ILE A 123 10.04 -6.17 -5.13
C ILE A 123 10.80 -7.45 -4.75
N GLY A 124 11.82 -7.84 -5.52
CA GLY A 124 12.70 -8.96 -5.21
C GLY A 124 12.18 -10.36 -5.57
N ALA A 125 11.02 -10.50 -6.22
CA ALA A 125 10.36 -11.77 -6.52
C ALA A 125 10.42 -12.11 -8.02
N CYS A 126 11.61 -12.07 -8.61
CA CYS A 126 11.80 -12.25 -10.05
C CYS A 126 11.58 -13.71 -10.52
N ASP A 127 11.70 -14.67 -9.62
CA ASP A 127 11.48 -16.10 -9.84
C ASP A 127 10.02 -16.45 -10.13
N ILE A 128 9.10 -15.65 -9.59
CA ILE A 128 7.66 -15.81 -9.81
C ILE A 128 7.07 -14.70 -10.70
N GLY A 129 7.92 -13.93 -11.40
CA GLY A 129 7.47 -12.82 -12.26
C GLY A 129 6.47 -13.19 -13.34
N PRO A 130 5.61 -12.26 -13.77
CA PRO A 130 5.49 -10.88 -13.29
C PRO A 130 4.88 -10.81 -11.88
N ALA A 131 5.51 -10.00 -11.01
CA ALA A 131 5.18 -9.97 -9.60
C ALA A 131 4.40 -8.71 -9.20
N VAL A 132 3.46 -8.88 -8.29
CA VAL A 132 2.59 -7.84 -7.73
C VAL A 132 2.63 -7.92 -6.22
N LYS A 133 2.64 -6.78 -5.54
CA LYS A 133 2.55 -6.68 -4.09
C LYS A 133 1.20 -6.11 -3.70
N ILE A 134 0.56 -6.69 -2.69
CA ILE A 134 -0.70 -6.19 -2.10
C ILE A 134 -0.53 -6.23 -0.58
N GLY A 135 -0.43 -5.08 0.06
CA GLY A 135 -0.02 -5.00 1.46
C GLY A 135 1.38 -5.61 1.64
N ASP A 136 1.53 -6.56 2.55
CA ASP A 136 2.80 -7.25 2.82
C ASP A 136 2.97 -8.56 2.01
N HIS A 137 2.00 -8.88 1.15
CA HIS A 137 2.00 -10.13 0.39
C HIS A 137 2.43 -9.91 -1.06
N VAL A 138 3.25 -10.85 -1.57
CA VAL A 138 3.73 -10.85 -2.96
C VAL A 138 3.07 -12.00 -3.71
N PHE A 139 2.56 -11.68 -4.90
CA PHE A 139 1.87 -12.62 -5.80
C PHE A 139 2.58 -12.65 -7.16
N GLY A 140 2.71 -13.83 -7.73
CA GLY A 140 3.34 -14.02 -9.03
C GLY A 140 2.63 -15.05 -9.89
N ASN A 141 3.24 -15.37 -11.07
CA ASN A 141 2.65 -16.30 -12.03
C ASN A 141 1.19 -15.95 -12.34
N LEU A 142 0.94 -14.64 -12.55
CA LEU A 142 -0.40 -14.10 -12.70
C LEU A 142 -0.96 -14.39 -14.08
N THR A 143 -2.22 -14.85 -14.12
CA THR A 143 -3.05 -14.99 -15.33
C THR A 143 -4.21 -14.00 -15.23
N LYS A 144 -4.89 -13.79 -16.34
CA LYS A 144 -6.06 -12.89 -16.39
C LYS A 144 -7.16 -13.33 -15.43
N GLU A 145 -7.35 -14.64 -15.28
CA GLU A 145 -8.33 -15.25 -14.37
C GLU A 145 -7.96 -14.97 -12.91
N LYS A 146 -6.66 -15.16 -12.55
CA LYS A 146 -6.16 -14.86 -11.20
C LYS A 146 -6.30 -13.37 -10.88
N VAL A 147 -5.94 -12.49 -11.80
CA VAL A 147 -6.12 -11.03 -11.63
C VAL A 147 -7.57 -10.66 -11.39
N THR A 148 -8.50 -11.22 -12.18
CA THR A 148 -9.93 -10.97 -12.02
C THR A 148 -10.43 -11.46 -10.65
N ALA A 149 -9.97 -12.62 -10.20
CA ALA A 149 -10.31 -13.16 -8.88
C ALA A 149 -9.74 -12.29 -7.75
N ILE A 150 -8.49 -11.81 -7.86
CA ILE A 150 -7.88 -10.89 -6.91
C ILE A 150 -8.71 -9.62 -6.75
N VAL A 151 -9.06 -8.96 -7.85
CA VAL A 151 -9.84 -7.72 -7.83
C VAL A 151 -11.23 -7.96 -7.22
N LYS A 152 -11.87 -9.11 -7.53
CA LYS A 152 -13.14 -9.49 -6.94
C LYS A 152 -13.02 -9.67 -5.42
N CYS A 153 -12.02 -10.42 -4.94
CA CYS A 153 -11.77 -10.61 -3.52
C CYS A 153 -11.55 -9.29 -2.77
N CYS A 154 -10.78 -8.35 -3.36
CA CYS A 154 -10.54 -7.03 -2.76
C CYS A 154 -11.81 -6.17 -2.66
N ARG A 155 -12.84 -6.44 -3.48
CA ARG A 155 -14.12 -5.71 -3.43
C ARG A 155 -15.15 -6.32 -2.50
N GLU A 156 -14.98 -7.58 -2.11
CA GLU A 156 -15.90 -8.23 -1.18
C GLU A 156 -15.76 -7.61 0.23
N GLU A 157 -16.89 -7.51 0.94
CA GLU A 157 -16.92 -6.99 2.33
C GLU A 157 -16.45 -8.07 3.32
N LYS A 158 -15.19 -8.44 3.24
CA LYS A 158 -14.53 -9.39 4.14
C LYS A 158 -13.46 -8.69 4.96
N SER A 159 -13.06 -9.26 6.09
CA SER A 159 -11.89 -8.76 6.81
C SER A 159 -10.62 -8.93 5.96
N GLN A 160 -9.69 -8.00 6.07
CA GLN A 160 -8.43 -8.05 5.31
C GLN A 160 -7.70 -9.40 5.48
N SER A 161 -7.67 -9.96 6.69
CA SER A 161 -7.05 -11.27 6.95
C SER A 161 -7.69 -12.42 6.16
N MET A 162 -9.01 -12.39 5.96
CA MET A 162 -9.71 -13.39 5.14
C MET A 162 -9.40 -13.20 3.66
N VAL A 163 -9.38 -11.94 3.18
CA VAL A 163 -9.03 -11.62 1.79
C VAL A 163 -7.61 -12.08 1.48
N TYR A 164 -6.64 -11.78 2.33
CA TYR A 164 -5.25 -12.21 2.11
C TYR A 164 -5.11 -13.75 2.13
N GLY A 165 -5.85 -14.46 2.97
CA GLY A 165 -5.88 -15.93 2.98
C GLY A 165 -6.41 -16.50 1.66
N GLU A 166 -7.50 -15.94 1.12
CA GLU A 166 -8.05 -16.34 -0.18
C GLU A 166 -7.09 -16.01 -1.34
N LEU A 167 -6.47 -14.84 -1.32
CA LEU A 167 -5.48 -14.43 -2.33
C LEU A 167 -4.28 -15.38 -2.35
N GLN A 168 -3.77 -15.77 -1.19
CA GLN A 168 -2.68 -16.74 -1.12
C GLN A 168 -3.10 -18.10 -1.71
N ALA A 169 -4.29 -18.60 -1.40
CA ALA A 169 -4.79 -19.85 -1.95
C ALA A 169 -4.97 -19.81 -3.48
N LEU A 170 -5.39 -18.66 -4.05
CA LEU A 170 -5.52 -18.46 -5.50
C LEU A 170 -4.17 -18.47 -6.24
N CYS A 171 -3.09 -18.07 -5.59
CA CYS A 171 -1.79 -17.91 -6.23
C CYS A 171 -0.84 -19.10 -6.00
N GLN A 172 -1.15 -20.02 -5.05
CA GLN A 172 -0.38 -21.24 -4.82
C GLN A 172 -0.71 -22.39 -5.80
N ASN A 173 -1.77 -22.26 -6.59
CA ASN A 173 -2.17 -23.17 -7.68
C ASN A 173 -1.85 -22.51 -9.03
#